data_d334577021188bb04cd05b0bb7c2ac5f
#
_entry.id   d334577021188bb04cd05b0bb7c2ac5f
#
_cell.length_a   1.000
_cell.length_b   1.000
_cell.length_c   1.000
_cell.angle_alpha   90.00
_cell.angle_beta   90.00
_cell.angle_gamma   90.00
#
_symmetry.space_group_name_H-M   'P 1'
#
loop_
_entity.id
_entity.type
_entity.pdbx_description
1 polymer ?
#
loop_
_entity_poly.entity_id
_entity_poly.type
_entity_poly.pdbx_seq_one_letter_code
_entity_poly.pdbx_strand_id
1 'polypeptide(L)'
;ATTQAGLGTALVTLGGMTGDPARVRTGIEVLQTALEVRTRDATPENWADTQVGLGAALMTLGRLQNDSAHLEHAIRLWNETLEYYDDTGKTQMTEQINLLLQQAKNLLAQLKSG
;
A
#
# COMPACT_ATOMS: atom_id res chain seq x y z
N ALA A 1 0.12 -18.65 -12.79
CA ALA A 1 0.60 -18.89 -11.43
C ALA A 1 0.39 -17.67 -10.55
N THR A 2 -0.02 -17.88 -9.31
CA THR A 2 -0.19 -16.79 -8.35
C THR A 2 1.18 -16.23 -8.01
N THR A 3 1.35 -14.93 -8.24
CA THR A 3 2.60 -14.26 -7.90
C THR A 3 2.64 -14.01 -6.39
N GLN A 4 3.84 -13.83 -5.85
CA GLN A 4 4.03 -13.49 -4.45
C GLN A 4 3.27 -12.22 -4.09
N ALA A 5 3.33 -11.19 -4.95
CA ALA A 5 2.58 -9.96 -4.74
C ALA A 5 1.07 -10.20 -4.73
N GLY A 6 0.57 -11.07 -5.61
CA GLY A 6 -0.84 -11.45 -5.63
C GLY A 6 -1.28 -12.14 -4.34
N LEU A 7 -0.45 -13.03 -3.81
CA LEU A 7 -0.73 -13.70 -2.54
C LEU A 7 -0.78 -12.67 -1.40
N GLY A 8 0.18 -11.76 -1.36
CA GLY A 8 0.21 -10.70 -0.34
C GLY A 8 -1.05 -9.84 -0.38
N THR A 9 -1.46 -9.42 -1.58
CA THR A 9 -2.67 -8.63 -1.78
C THR A 9 -3.92 -9.39 -1.31
N ALA A 10 -4.01 -10.68 -1.64
CA ALA A 10 -5.14 -11.52 -1.22
C ALA A 10 -5.21 -11.61 0.31
N LEU A 11 -4.08 -11.80 0.97
CA LEU A 11 -4.03 -11.86 2.43
C LEU A 11 -4.47 -10.55 3.08
N VAL A 12 -4.03 -9.42 2.52
CA VAL A 12 -4.43 -8.10 3.00
C VAL A 12 -5.94 -7.90 2.83
N THR A 13 -6.47 -8.23 1.66
CA THR A 13 -7.89 -8.09 1.39
C THR A 13 -8.72 -8.93 2.37
N LEU A 14 -8.35 -10.18 2.54
CA LEU A 14 -9.06 -11.07 3.45
C LEU A 14 -8.94 -10.59 4.91
N GLY A 15 -7.75 -10.19 5.33
CA GLY A 15 -7.55 -9.65 6.67
C GLY A 15 -8.34 -8.39 6.93
N GLY A 16 -8.43 -7.50 5.93
CA GLY A 16 -9.21 -6.28 6.03
C GLY A 16 -10.70 -6.55 6.13
N MET A 17 -11.20 -7.53 5.35
CA MET A 17 -12.61 -7.90 5.35
C MET A 17 -13.03 -8.58 6.65
N THR A 18 -12.15 -9.37 7.25
CA THR A 18 -12.44 -10.11 8.47
C THR A 18 -12.02 -9.38 9.74
N GLY A 19 -11.36 -8.22 9.60
CA GLY A 19 -10.86 -7.47 10.74
C GLY A 19 -9.71 -8.14 11.45
N ASP A 20 -8.87 -8.90 10.73
CA ASP A 20 -7.77 -9.67 11.28
C ASP A 20 -6.42 -9.00 10.98
N PRO A 21 -5.88 -8.19 11.92
CA PRO A 21 -4.62 -7.49 11.68
C PRO A 21 -3.42 -8.44 11.51
N ALA A 22 -3.44 -9.61 12.13
CA ALA A 22 -2.36 -10.59 11.97
C ALA A 22 -2.25 -11.06 10.51
N ARG A 23 -3.39 -11.29 9.85
CA ARG A 23 -3.42 -11.69 8.45
C ARG A 23 -2.95 -10.56 7.53
N VAL A 24 -3.33 -9.33 7.86
CA VAL A 24 -2.85 -8.16 7.11
C VAL A 24 -1.32 -8.04 7.25
N ARG A 25 -0.78 -8.22 8.45
CA ARG A 25 0.68 -8.19 8.65
C ARG A 25 1.40 -9.26 7.84
N THR A 26 0.84 -10.48 7.77
CA THR A 26 1.41 -11.53 6.94
C THR A 26 1.43 -11.10 5.47
N GLY A 27 0.36 -10.50 4.98
CA GLY A 27 0.30 -9.96 3.62
C GLY A 27 1.37 -8.89 3.38
N ILE A 28 1.58 -8.00 4.35
CA ILE A 28 2.62 -6.98 4.27
C ILE A 28 4.00 -7.61 4.15
N GLU A 29 4.30 -8.62 4.94
CA GLU A 29 5.59 -9.33 4.87
C GLU A 29 5.81 -9.96 3.50
N VAL A 30 4.76 -10.57 2.93
CA VAL A 30 4.84 -11.16 1.59
C VAL A 30 5.11 -10.08 0.54
N LEU A 31 4.43 -8.92 0.64
CA LEU A 31 4.64 -7.81 -0.29
C LEU A 31 6.05 -7.22 -0.16
N GLN A 32 6.55 -7.08 1.06
CA GLN A 32 7.91 -6.58 1.29
C GLN A 32 8.94 -7.52 0.69
N THR A 33 8.74 -8.83 0.83
CA THR A 33 9.63 -9.83 0.23
C THR A 33 9.59 -9.74 -1.30
N ALA A 34 8.40 -9.49 -1.87
CA ALA A 34 8.28 -9.30 -3.32
C ALA A 34 9.10 -8.10 -3.80
N LEU A 35 9.16 -7.03 -3.00
CA LEU A 35 9.93 -5.82 -3.34
C LEU A 35 11.44 -6.05 -3.34
N GLU A 36 11.92 -7.07 -2.63
CA GLU A 36 13.35 -7.42 -2.67
C GLU A 36 13.77 -7.88 -4.05
N VAL A 37 12.85 -8.52 -4.81
CA VAL A 37 13.10 -9.02 -6.16
C VAL A 37 12.64 -8.01 -7.21
N ARG A 38 11.52 -7.34 -6.95
CA ARG A 38 10.91 -6.39 -7.89
C ARG A 38 11.32 -4.97 -7.51
N THR A 39 12.50 -4.58 -7.97
CA THR A 39 13.04 -3.26 -7.66
C THR A 39 12.61 -2.25 -8.73
N ARG A 40 12.67 -0.97 -8.38
CA ARG A 40 12.35 0.12 -9.30
C ARG A 40 13.22 0.07 -10.56
N ASP A 41 14.51 -0.28 -10.42
CA ASP A 41 15.45 -0.31 -11.53
C ASP A 41 15.22 -1.51 -12.44
N ALA A 42 14.97 -2.69 -11.87
CA ALA A 42 14.87 -3.93 -12.64
C ALA A 42 13.48 -4.16 -13.22
N THR A 43 12.44 -3.88 -12.45
CA THR A 43 11.04 -4.13 -12.85
C THR A 43 10.15 -2.99 -12.38
N PRO A 44 10.28 -1.78 -13.01
CA PRO A 44 9.63 -0.58 -12.48
C PRO A 44 8.11 -0.68 -12.37
N GLU A 45 7.43 -1.29 -13.34
CA GLU A 45 5.97 -1.42 -13.26
C GLU A 45 5.54 -2.35 -12.13
N ASN A 46 6.21 -3.49 -11.98
CA ASN A 46 5.92 -4.43 -10.90
C ASN A 46 6.25 -3.83 -9.54
N TRP A 47 7.36 -3.08 -9.46
CA TRP A 47 7.72 -2.35 -8.26
C TRP A 47 6.61 -1.36 -7.87
N ALA A 48 6.15 -0.56 -8.83
CA ALA A 48 5.11 0.45 -8.56
C ALA A 48 3.80 -0.19 -8.13
N ASP A 49 3.36 -1.24 -8.82
CA ASP A 49 2.13 -1.95 -8.46
C ASP A 49 2.22 -2.55 -7.06
N THR A 50 3.37 -3.12 -6.71
CA THR A 50 3.58 -3.72 -5.39
C THR A 50 3.61 -2.64 -4.31
N GLN A 51 4.22 -1.47 -4.61
CA GLN A 51 4.23 -0.32 -3.70
C GLN A 51 2.81 0.17 -3.40
N VAL A 52 1.95 0.26 -4.42
CA VAL A 52 0.54 0.65 -4.23
C VAL A 52 -0.15 -0.35 -3.31
N GLY A 53 0.05 -1.63 -3.55
CA GLY A 53 -0.54 -2.69 -2.72
C GLY A 53 -0.03 -2.64 -1.28
N LEU A 54 1.26 -2.41 -1.09
CA LEU A 54 1.84 -2.31 0.25
C LEU A 54 1.29 -1.10 1.00
N GLY A 55 1.15 0.04 0.32
CA GLY A 55 0.54 1.23 0.92
C GLY A 55 -0.89 0.97 1.37
N ALA A 56 -1.69 0.29 0.54
CA ALA A 56 -3.06 -0.07 0.89
C ALA A 56 -3.09 -1.02 2.09
N ALA A 57 -2.15 -1.95 2.17
CA ALA A 57 -2.02 -2.87 3.29
C ALA A 57 -1.71 -2.12 4.59
N LEU A 58 -0.79 -1.16 4.53
CA LEU A 58 -0.42 -0.35 5.68
C LEU A 58 -1.59 0.53 6.12
N MET A 59 -2.35 1.09 5.18
CA MET A 59 -3.56 1.85 5.53
C MET A 59 -4.57 0.96 6.25
N THR A 60 -4.80 -0.25 5.74
CA THR A 60 -5.71 -1.21 6.35
C THR A 60 -5.27 -1.55 7.78
N LEU A 61 -3.98 -1.84 7.97
CA LEU A 61 -3.45 -2.16 9.28
C LEU A 61 -3.56 -0.97 10.24
N GLY A 62 -3.25 0.23 9.75
CA GLY A 62 -3.38 1.45 10.56
C GLY A 62 -4.81 1.68 11.01
N ARG A 63 -5.78 1.43 10.13
CA ARG A 63 -7.20 1.55 10.46
C ARG A 63 -7.61 0.51 11.50
N LEU A 64 -7.21 -0.74 11.34
CA LEU A 64 -7.58 -1.82 12.26
C LEU A 64 -6.97 -1.65 13.65
N GLN A 65 -5.77 -1.09 13.72
CA GLN A 65 -5.04 -0.92 14.98
C GLN A 65 -5.06 0.49 15.53
N ASN A 66 -5.71 1.43 14.83
CA ASN A 66 -5.71 2.86 15.17
C ASN A 66 -4.28 3.38 15.32
N ASP A 67 -3.42 3.03 14.37
CA ASP A 67 -1.99 3.35 14.41
C ASP A 67 -1.62 4.32 13.31
N SER A 68 -1.38 5.57 13.69
CA SER A 68 -1.06 6.64 12.73
C SER A 68 0.29 6.41 12.03
N ALA A 69 1.23 5.70 12.66
CA ALA A 69 2.54 5.44 12.05
C ALA A 69 2.40 4.63 10.76
N HIS A 70 1.50 3.66 10.73
CA HIS A 70 1.24 2.87 9.53
C HIS A 70 0.63 3.73 8.42
N LEU A 71 -0.26 4.66 8.77
CA LEU A 71 -0.85 5.58 7.79
C LEU A 71 0.19 6.52 7.21
N GLU A 72 1.08 7.05 8.05
CA GLU A 72 2.16 7.91 7.59
C GLU A 72 3.10 7.17 6.65
N HIS A 73 3.39 5.90 6.95
CA HIS A 73 4.22 5.05 6.10
C HIS A 73 3.55 4.84 4.73
N ALA A 74 2.24 4.55 4.72
CA ALA A 74 1.49 4.39 3.48
C ALA A 74 1.55 5.66 2.62
N ILE A 75 1.39 6.82 3.25
CA ILE A 75 1.46 8.12 2.55
C ILE A 75 2.84 8.31 1.91
N ARG A 76 3.91 7.99 2.62
CA ARG A 76 5.26 8.11 2.05
C ARG A 76 5.45 7.20 0.85
N LEU A 77 5.00 5.94 0.94
CA LEU A 77 5.11 4.98 -0.17
C LEU A 77 4.34 5.46 -1.40
N TRP A 78 3.13 5.96 -1.20
CA TRP A 78 2.31 6.42 -2.31
C TRP A 78 2.87 7.69 -2.94
N ASN A 79 3.44 8.61 -2.16
CA ASN A 79 4.09 9.80 -2.73
C ASN A 79 5.28 9.40 -3.61
N GLU A 80 6.07 8.45 -3.18
CA GLU A 80 7.19 7.92 -3.95
C GLU A 80 6.72 7.24 -5.24
N THR A 81 5.65 6.45 -5.15
CA THR A 81 5.06 5.78 -6.30
C THR A 81 4.42 6.78 -7.27
N LEU A 82 3.79 7.81 -6.73
CA LEU A 82 3.18 8.88 -7.51
C LEU A 82 4.21 9.58 -8.38
N GLU A 83 5.38 9.86 -7.83
CA GLU A 83 6.50 10.45 -8.57
C GLU A 83 6.86 9.60 -9.79
N TYR A 84 6.95 8.28 -9.61
CA TYR A 84 7.21 7.36 -10.71
C TYR A 84 6.13 7.43 -11.79
N TYR A 85 4.85 7.41 -11.41
CA TYR A 85 3.75 7.45 -12.38
C TYR A 85 3.67 8.79 -13.11
N ASP A 86 3.97 9.91 -12.43
CA ASP A 86 4.02 11.22 -13.07
C ASP A 86 5.12 11.25 -14.14
N ASP A 87 6.30 10.70 -13.82
CA ASP A 87 7.43 10.67 -14.73
C ASP A 87 7.14 9.80 -15.96
N THR A 88 6.33 8.78 -15.82
CA THR A 88 6.00 7.87 -16.93
C THR A 88 4.72 8.27 -17.66
N GLY A 89 4.02 9.29 -17.21
CA GLY A 89 2.81 9.81 -17.87
C GLY A 89 1.57 8.95 -17.68
N LYS A 90 1.53 8.11 -16.66
CA LYS A 90 0.37 7.22 -16.40
C LYS A 90 -0.69 7.94 -15.58
N THR A 91 -1.44 8.82 -16.24
CA THR A 91 -2.43 9.70 -15.61
C THR A 91 -3.49 8.96 -14.78
N GLN A 92 -3.98 7.83 -15.29
CA GLN A 92 -5.01 7.05 -14.59
C GLN A 92 -4.50 6.54 -13.25
N MET A 93 -3.26 6.06 -13.21
CA MET A 93 -2.65 5.58 -11.96
C MET A 93 -2.38 6.74 -11.01
N THR A 94 -1.98 7.89 -11.54
CA THR A 94 -1.77 9.11 -10.76
C THR A 94 -3.06 9.53 -10.06
N GLU A 95 -4.18 9.54 -10.77
CA GLU A 95 -5.48 9.88 -10.20
C GLU A 95 -5.88 8.89 -9.10
N GLN A 96 -5.67 7.60 -9.34
CA GLN A 96 -6.00 6.56 -8.38
C GLN A 96 -5.21 6.72 -7.08
N ILE A 97 -3.91 6.97 -7.19
CA ILE A 97 -3.05 7.15 -6.01
C ILE A 97 -3.45 8.42 -5.26
N ASN A 98 -3.80 9.50 -5.96
CA ASN A 98 -4.25 10.73 -5.31
C ASN A 98 -5.51 10.49 -4.47
N LEU A 99 -6.43 9.66 -4.94
CA LEU A 99 -7.61 9.28 -4.16
C LEU A 99 -7.22 8.50 -2.92
N LEU A 100 -6.30 7.54 -3.06
CA LEU A 100 -5.80 6.76 -1.92
C LEU A 100 -5.10 7.65 -0.90
N LEU A 101 -4.29 8.60 -1.37
CA LEU A 101 -3.61 9.57 -0.50
C LEU A 101 -4.64 10.40 0.27
N GLN A 102 -5.70 10.85 -0.39
CA GLN A 102 -6.74 11.63 0.26
C GLN A 102 -7.42 10.81 1.36
N GLN A 103 -7.75 9.56 1.09
CA GLN A 103 -8.36 8.66 2.06
C GLN A 103 -7.44 8.46 3.28
N ALA A 104 -6.17 8.22 3.04
CA ALA A 104 -5.19 8.02 4.11
C ALA A 104 -5.02 9.26 4.97
N LYS A 105 -4.96 10.44 4.34
CA LYS A 105 -4.83 11.71 5.06
C LYS A 105 -6.06 12.00 5.91
N ASN A 106 -7.25 11.71 5.39
CA ASN A 106 -8.50 11.88 6.14
C ASN A 106 -8.53 10.97 7.36
N LEU A 107 -8.15 9.70 7.17
CA LEU A 107 -8.12 8.73 8.26
C LEU A 107 -7.08 9.12 9.32
N LEU A 108 -5.91 9.59 8.87
CA LEU A 108 -4.86 10.07 9.78
C LEU A 108 -5.36 11.24 10.63
N ALA A 109 -6.05 12.20 10.01
CA ALA A 109 -6.63 13.33 10.72
C ALA A 109 -7.64 12.87 11.77
N GLN A 110 -8.48 11.88 11.44
CA GLN A 110 -9.44 11.31 12.38
C GLN A 110 -8.76 10.67 13.59
N LEU A 111 -7.67 9.93 13.36
CA LEU A 111 -6.94 9.29 14.45
C LEU A 111 -6.26 10.31 15.34
N LYS A 112 -5.74 11.41 14.77
CA LYS A 112 -5.05 12.43 15.55
C LYS A 112 -6.00 13.32 16.34
N SER A 113 -7.23 13.51 15.85
CA SER A 113 -8.23 14.34 16.53
C SER A 113 -9.06 13.57 17.55
N GLY A 114 -9.04 12.27 17.45
CA GLY A 114 -9.79 11.40 18.35
C GLY A 114 -8.99 10.97 19.53
#